data_2b2e0627048b82e55842addd604f89ad
#
_entry.id   2b2e0627048b82e55842addd604f89ad
#
_cell.length_a   1.000
_cell.length_b   1.000
_cell.length_c   1.000
_cell.angle_alpha   90.00
_cell.angle_beta   90.00
_cell.angle_gamma   90.00
#
_symmetry.space_group_name_H-M   'P 1'
#
loop_
_entity.id
_entity.type
_entity.pdbx_description
1 polymer ?
#
loop_
_entity_poly.entity_id
_entity_poly.type
_entity_poly.pdbx_seq_one_letter_code
_entity_poly.pdbx_strand_id
1 'polypeptide(L)'
;LTDGEKYTIVFRERTTTKKMKMRTGEKMEDKSYIERLMEFGLTRQEAGIYGCLISEGKTTGYEVAKQLGISRSNAYNSLASMTEKGAAYLVEEGTTKKYVSVPLDEFCRNRIRRLEESQRWLKKHMPSEKDHVEGYITIEGSSNILDKIRNLLAKAEERVYISCTRNYLLLFVDELESLIRAKKKVVIVTDQPVNFRNARVYMGNNRGMQIGVITDSRYVLTGEYGEGSINTCLYSGQKNFVELYK
;
A
#
# COMPACT_ATOMS: atom_id res chain seq x y z
N LEU A 1 -37.04 5.93 1.50
CA LEU A 1 -36.87 7.27 1.00
C LEU A 1 -35.50 7.76 1.44
N THR A 2 -34.53 7.81 0.66
CA THR A 2 -34.08 8.48 -0.55
C THR A 2 -32.66 8.98 -0.24
N ASP A 3 -31.74 9.11 -0.98
CA ASP A 3 -31.44 9.52 -2.32
C ASP A 3 -30.01 9.07 -2.68
N GLY A 4 -29.85 8.49 -3.86
CA GLY A 4 -28.55 8.22 -4.43
C GLY A 4 -28.01 9.49 -5.09
N GLU A 5 -26.91 10.00 -4.63
CA GLU A 5 -26.18 11.05 -5.37
C GLU A 5 -25.37 10.42 -6.49
N LYS A 6 -25.83 10.65 -7.71
CA LYS A 6 -25.12 10.35 -8.97
C LYS A 6 -24.11 11.46 -9.23
N TYR A 7 -22.82 11.11 -9.21
CA TYR A 7 -21.80 12.01 -9.70
C TYR A 7 -21.78 12.03 -11.23
N THR A 8 -22.26 13.11 -11.81
CA THR A 8 -22.15 13.38 -13.25
C THR A 8 -20.90 14.19 -13.51
N ILE A 9 -19.90 13.58 -14.17
CA ILE A 9 -18.73 14.30 -14.68
C ILE A 9 -19.16 15.02 -15.96
N VAL A 10 -19.27 16.35 -15.90
CA VAL A 10 -19.52 17.21 -17.07
C VAL A 10 -18.20 17.81 -17.52
N PHE A 11 -17.70 17.36 -18.68
CA PHE A 11 -16.67 18.08 -19.41
C PHE A 11 -17.26 19.36 -19.99
N ARG A 12 -16.74 20.50 -19.57
CA ARG A 12 -17.01 21.79 -20.21
C ARG A 12 -15.70 22.42 -20.65
N GLU A 13 -15.57 22.55 -21.95
CA GLU A 13 -14.53 23.37 -22.60
C GLU A 13 -14.75 24.85 -22.38
N ARG A 14 -13.61 25.59 -22.41
CA ARG A 14 -13.37 27.01 -22.65
C ARG A 14 -13.21 27.95 -21.46
N THR A 15 -11.93 28.36 -21.38
CA THR A 15 -11.44 29.73 -21.07
C THR A 15 -12.00 30.48 -19.88
N THR A 16 -11.24 30.49 -18.80
CA THR A 16 -10.88 31.72 -18.07
C THR A 16 -9.77 31.43 -17.07
N THR A 17 -8.66 32.15 -17.19
CA THR A 17 -7.53 32.12 -16.25
C THR A 17 -7.99 32.63 -14.88
N LYS A 18 -8.28 31.73 -13.95
CA LYS A 18 -8.56 32.09 -12.56
C LYS A 18 -7.37 31.64 -11.71
N LYS A 19 -6.55 32.62 -11.27
CA LYS A 19 -5.54 32.41 -10.24
C LYS A 19 -6.21 31.80 -9.01
N MET A 20 -6.05 30.51 -8.80
CA MET A 20 -6.55 29.81 -7.63
C MET A 20 -5.59 30.04 -6.46
N LYS A 21 -6.05 30.81 -5.45
CA LYS A 21 -5.39 30.89 -4.15
C LYS A 21 -5.60 29.55 -3.44
N MET A 22 -4.53 28.76 -3.29
CA MET A 22 -4.56 27.53 -2.51
C MET A 22 -5.03 27.78 -1.08
N ARG A 23 -6.06 27.07 -0.65
CA ARG A 23 -6.55 27.04 0.73
C ARG A 23 -5.76 26.01 1.53
N THR A 24 -5.62 26.24 2.82
CA THR A 24 -4.78 25.46 3.74
C THR A 24 -5.14 23.96 3.84
N GLY A 25 -6.31 23.53 3.36
CA GLY A 25 -6.73 22.13 3.30
C GLY A 25 -6.14 21.34 2.10
N GLU A 26 -5.87 22.01 0.98
CA GLU A 26 -5.32 21.37 -0.24
C GLU A 26 -3.88 20.88 -0.08
N LYS A 27 -3.12 21.45 0.87
CA LYS A 27 -1.74 21.02 1.15
C LYS A 27 -1.61 19.65 1.82
N MET A 28 -2.64 19.15 2.49
CA MET A 28 -2.60 17.82 3.13
C MET A 28 -2.95 16.70 2.13
N GLU A 29 -3.89 16.94 1.20
CA GLU A 29 -4.20 16.01 0.11
C GLU A 29 -3.03 15.89 -0.90
N ASP A 30 -2.32 17.00 -1.16
CA ASP A 30 -1.16 17.05 -2.04
C ASP A 30 0.01 16.15 -1.57
N LYS A 31 0.21 16.01 -0.27
CA LYS A 31 1.23 15.11 0.28
C LYS A 31 0.86 13.63 0.12
N SER A 32 -0.41 13.30 0.14
CA SER A 32 -0.90 11.93 0.06
C SER A 32 -0.64 11.29 -1.31
N TYR A 33 -0.94 11.94 -2.43
CA TYR A 33 -0.71 11.35 -3.76
C TYR A 33 0.78 11.27 -4.11
N ILE A 34 1.60 12.23 -3.66
CA ILE A 34 3.06 12.19 -3.86
C ILE A 34 3.65 10.94 -3.20
N GLU A 35 3.28 10.66 -1.95
CA GLU A 35 3.75 9.47 -1.24
C GLU A 35 3.31 8.18 -1.93
N ARG A 36 2.08 8.12 -2.43
CA ARG A 36 1.60 6.98 -3.22
C ARG A 36 2.37 6.81 -4.53
N LEU A 37 2.63 7.88 -5.28
CA LEU A 37 3.43 7.81 -6.50
C LEU A 37 4.89 7.37 -6.23
N MET A 38 5.44 7.70 -5.06
CA MET A 38 6.76 7.23 -4.65
C MET A 38 6.78 5.70 -4.46
N GLU A 39 5.70 5.08 -3.99
CA GLU A 39 5.57 3.62 -3.92
C GLU A 39 5.66 2.98 -5.32
N PHE A 40 5.23 3.69 -6.37
CA PHE A 40 5.40 3.26 -7.77
C PHE A 40 6.78 3.57 -8.36
N GLY A 41 7.74 4.05 -7.56
CA GLY A 41 9.14 4.22 -7.92
C GLY A 41 9.50 5.60 -8.46
N LEU A 42 8.61 6.59 -8.34
CA LEU A 42 8.96 7.99 -8.58
C LEU A 42 9.66 8.58 -7.36
N THR A 43 10.60 9.49 -7.60
CA THR A 43 11.12 10.34 -6.53
C THR A 43 10.06 11.39 -6.14
N ARG A 44 10.20 12.02 -4.99
CA ARG A 44 9.28 13.10 -4.56
C ARG A 44 9.19 14.23 -5.60
N GLN A 45 10.31 14.59 -6.22
CA GLN A 45 10.36 15.61 -7.27
C GLN A 45 9.63 15.15 -8.54
N GLU A 46 9.86 13.90 -8.98
CA GLU A 46 9.17 13.32 -10.13
C GLU A 46 7.66 13.19 -9.89
N ALA A 47 7.24 12.82 -8.68
CA ALA A 47 5.83 12.77 -8.33
C ALA A 47 5.16 14.16 -8.39
N GLY A 48 5.86 15.21 -7.94
CA GLY A 48 5.39 16.60 -8.10
C GLY A 48 5.29 17.02 -9.56
N ILE A 49 6.30 16.66 -10.38
CA ILE A 49 6.27 16.91 -11.83
C ILE A 49 5.14 16.13 -12.51
N TYR A 50 4.90 14.88 -12.11
CA TYR A 50 3.81 14.07 -12.64
C TYR A 50 2.44 14.73 -12.39
N GLY A 51 2.21 15.25 -11.18
CA GLY A 51 1.01 16.04 -10.87
C GLY A 51 0.89 17.31 -11.73
N CYS A 52 1.99 18.02 -11.94
CA CYS A 52 2.04 19.18 -12.84
C CYS A 52 1.66 18.81 -14.28
N LEU A 53 2.22 17.71 -14.84
CA LEU A 53 1.90 17.25 -16.19
C LEU A 53 0.44 16.80 -16.34
N ILE A 54 -0.16 16.23 -15.29
CA ILE A 54 -1.60 15.88 -15.31
C ILE A 54 -2.45 17.14 -15.37
N SER A 55 -2.11 18.17 -14.59
CA SER A 55 -2.90 19.39 -14.47
C SER A 55 -2.79 20.28 -15.70
N GLU A 56 -1.58 20.43 -16.24
CA GLU A 56 -1.28 21.37 -17.33
C GLU A 56 -1.35 20.70 -18.72
N GLY A 57 -1.28 19.38 -18.76
CA GLY A 57 -1.19 18.62 -20.01
C GLY A 57 0.20 18.73 -20.64
N LYS A 58 0.25 18.91 -21.96
CA LYS A 58 1.48 18.99 -22.73
C LYS A 58 2.25 20.27 -22.42
N THR A 59 3.45 20.16 -21.83
CA THR A 59 4.25 21.28 -21.37
C THR A 59 5.76 21.05 -21.57
N THR A 60 6.54 22.12 -21.55
CA THR A 60 8.01 22.08 -21.68
C THR A 60 8.67 21.90 -20.31
N GLY A 61 9.91 21.42 -20.29
CA GLY A 61 10.70 21.37 -19.04
C GLY A 61 10.95 22.74 -18.41
N TYR A 62 10.94 23.80 -19.21
CA TYR A 62 11.05 25.19 -18.74
C TYR A 62 9.80 25.61 -17.97
N GLU A 63 8.62 25.33 -18.49
CA GLU A 63 7.34 25.64 -17.84
C GLU A 63 7.18 24.86 -16.54
N VAL A 64 7.51 23.56 -16.53
CA VAL A 64 7.56 22.73 -15.33
C VAL A 64 8.49 23.33 -14.26
N ALA A 65 9.71 23.74 -14.67
CA ALA A 65 10.68 24.35 -13.76
C ALA A 65 10.12 25.62 -13.12
N LYS A 66 9.49 26.48 -13.92
CA LYS A 66 8.88 27.74 -13.47
C LYS A 66 7.72 27.50 -12.50
N GLN A 67 6.85 26.55 -12.82
CA GLN A 67 5.66 26.27 -12.03
C GLN A 67 5.97 25.66 -10.66
N LEU A 68 6.94 24.74 -10.63
CA LEU A 68 7.34 24.07 -9.40
C LEU A 68 8.45 24.78 -8.63
N GLY A 69 8.99 25.88 -9.15
CA GLY A 69 10.07 26.64 -8.50
C GLY A 69 11.38 25.86 -8.41
N ILE A 70 11.66 24.96 -9.34
CA ILE A 70 12.90 24.16 -9.40
C ILE A 70 13.84 24.66 -10.51
N SER A 71 15.11 24.25 -10.44
CA SER A 71 16.05 24.59 -11.51
C SER A 71 15.67 23.90 -12.82
N ARG A 72 15.98 24.54 -13.97
CA ARG A 72 15.76 23.94 -15.29
C ARG A 72 16.47 22.59 -15.43
N SER A 73 17.71 22.50 -14.98
CA SER A 73 18.48 21.26 -15.02
C SER A 73 17.76 20.14 -14.29
N ASN A 74 17.26 20.40 -13.06
CA ASN A 74 16.53 19.42 -12.29
C ASN A 74 15.23 19.00 -12.98
N ALA A 75 14.49 19.94 -13.56
CA ALA A 75 13.26 19.63 -14.31
C ALA A 75 13.53 18.70 -15.49
N TYR A 76 14.52 19.02 -16.33
CA TYR A 76 14.87 18.18 -17.48
C TYR A 76 15.42 16.81 -17.08
N ASN A 77 16.27 16.74 -16.06
CA ASN A 77 16.77 15.46 -15.53
C ASN A 77 15.64 14.57 -15.00
N SER A 78 14.72 15.15 -14.23
CA SER A 78 13.55 14.42 -13.73
C SER A 78 12.62 13.98 -14.86
N LEU A 79 12.35 14.82 -15.85
CA LEU A 79 11.53 14.48 -17.01
C LEU A 79 12.16 13.35 -17.85
N ALA A 80 13.47 13.37 -18.04
CA ALA A 80 14.20 12.29 -18.72
C ALA A 80 14.04 10.97 -17.93
N SER A 81 14.30 10.99 -16.63
CA SER A 81 14.12 9.83 -15.75
C SER A 81 12.67 9.32 -15.73
N MET A 82 11.69 10.22 -15.72
CA MET A 82 10.27 9.85 -15.80
C MET A 82 9.92 9.17 -17.14
N THR A 83 10.55 9.61 -18.23
CA THR A 83 10.37 8.98 -19.55
C THR A 83 10.92 7.56 -19.53
N GLU A 84 12.11 7.33 -18.97
CA GLU A 84 12.71 6.01 -18.80
C GLU A 84 11.87 5.09 -17.89
N LYS A 85 11.29 5.66 -16.83
CA LYS A 85 10.39 4.94 -15.92
C LYS A 85 9.01 4.65 -16.52
N GLY A 86 8.68 5.28 -17.67
CA GLY A 86 7.38 5.16 -18.32
C GLY A 86 6.26 5.95 -17.62
N ALA A 87 6.62 7.04 -16.94
CA ALA A 87 5.69 7.97 -16.29
C ALA A 87 5.38 9.21 -17.15
N ALA A 88 6.20 9.51 -18.14
CA ALA A 88 5.98 10.59 -19.08
C ALA A 88 6.33 10.17 -20.51
N TYR A 89 5.67 10.79 -21.49
CA TYR A 89 6.03 10.71 -22.88
C TYR A 89 6.71 12.01 -23.33
N LEU A 90 7.77 11.88 -24.14
CA LEU A 90 8.37 12.98 -24.86
C LEU A 90 7.63 13.16 -26.18
N VAL A 91 7.20 14.40 -26.46
CA VAL A 91 6.54 14.78 -27.70
C VAL A 91 7.40 15.86 -28.37
N GLU A 92 7.89 15.61 -29.58
CA GLU A 92 8.66 16.56 -30.37
C GLU A 92 7.74 17.33 -31.30
N GLU A 93 7.69 18.64 -31.12
CA GLU A 93 6.95 19.58 -31.99
C GLU A 93 7.95 20.57 -32.65
N GLY A 94 8.38 20.25 -33.85
CA GLY A 94 9.45 20.99 -34.53
C GLY A 94 10.76 20.90 -33.76
N THR A 95 11.28 22.02 -33.29
CA THR A 95 12.50 22.09 -32.47
C THR A 95 12.25 22.05 -30.96
N THR A 96 10.96 22.01 -30.54
CA THR A 96 10.59 22.11 -29.13
C THR A 96 10.25 20.70 -28.57
N LYS A 97 10.91 20.35 -27.46
CA LYS A 97 10.61 19.14 -26.70
C LYS A 97 9.55 19.44 -25.63
N LYS A 98 8.43 18.76 -25.71
CA LYS A 98 7.35 18.81 -24.72
C LYS A 98 7.16 17.47 -24.07
N TYR A 99 6.59 17.47 -22.88
CA TYR A 99 6.31 16.28 -22.10
C TYR A 99 4.83 16.22 -21.75
N VAL A 100 4.30 15.01 -21.67
CA VAL A 100 2.94 14.73 -21.23
C VAL A 100 2.97 13.53 -20.28
N SER A 101 2.15 13.54 -19.25
CA SER A 101 2.04 12.38 -18.34
C SER A 101 1.50 11.16 -19.08
N VAL A 102 2.04 10.00 -18.79
CA VAL A 102 1.35 8.75 -19.09
C VAL A 102 0.06 8.71 -18.24
N PRO A 103 -1.10 8.30 -18.76
CA PRO A 103 -2.31 8.18 -17.94
C PRO A 103 -2.05 7.36 -16.67
N LEU A 104 -2.56 7.84 -15.52
CA LEU A 104 -2.26 7.24 -14.21
C LEU A 104 -2.50 5.73 -14.17
N ASP A 105 -3.64 5.32 -14.68
CA ASP A 105 -4.04 3.90 -14.74
C ASP A 105 -3.07 3.05 -15.57
N GLU A 106 -2.60 3.61 -16.68
CA GLU A 106 -1.64 2.95 -17.57
C GLU A 106 -0.26 2.85 -16.89
N PHE A 107 0.22 3.94 -16.32
CA PHE A 107 1.49 3.97 -15.58
C PHE A 107 1.49 2.94 -14.44
N CYS A 108 0.46 2.95 -13.58
CA CYS A 108 0.35 2.04 -12.46
C CYS A 108 0.29 0.58 -12.91
N ARG A 109 -0.56 0.24 -13.88
CA ARG A 109 -0.66 -1.14 -14.41
C ARG A 109 0.64 -1.62 -15.03
N ASN A 110 1.31 -0.76 -15.80
CA ASN A 110 2.60 -1.11 -16.40
C ASN A 110 3.67 -1.36 -15.33
N ARG A 111 3.68 -0.56 -14.26
CA ARG A 111 4.63 -0.72 -13.16
C ARG A 111 4.39 -2.02 -12.39
N ILE A 112 3.14 -2.32 -12.05
CA ILE A 112 2.76 -3.57 -11.38
C ILE A 112 3.18 -4.76 -12.23
N ARG A 113 2.85 -4.78 -13.52
CA ARG A 113 3.23 -5.87 -14.43
C ARG A 113 4.74 -6.10 -14.45
N ARG A 114 5.55 -5.04 -14.57
CA ARG A 114 7.03 -5.16 -14.54
C ARG A 114 7.53 -5.70 -13.22
N LEU A 115 6.93 -5.33 -12.10
CA LEU A 115 7.29 -5.86 -10.78
C LEU A 115 6.93 -7.34 -10.65
N GLU A 116 5.79 -7.77 -11.16
CA GLU A 116 5.38 -9.18 -11.20
C GLU A 116 6.30 -10.02 -12.09
N GLU A 117 6.70 -9.50 -13.25
CA GLU A 117 7.68 -10.14 -14.13
C GLU A 117 9.04 -10.30 -13.42
N SER A 118 9.51 -9.24 -12.76
CA SER A 118 10.74 -9.27 -11.97
C SER A 118 10.65 -10.27 -10.81
N GLN A 119 9.51 -10.32 -10.11
CA GLN A 119 9.26 -11.29 -9.05
C GLN A 119 9.32 -12.73 -9.58
N ARG A 120 8.68 -13.01 -10.74
CA ARG A 120 8.74 -14.35 -11.35
C ARG A 120 10.17 -14.73 -11.74
N TRP A 121 10.92 -13.79 -12.29
CA TRP A 121 12.32 -14.01 -12.65
C TRP A 121 13.19 -14.31 -11.41
N LEU A 122 13.06 -13.48 -10.35
CA LEU A 122 13.78 -13.66 -9.09
C LEU A 122 13.47 -15.01 -8.45
N LYS A 123 12.19 -15.41 -8.39
CA LYS A 123 11.81 -16.73 -7.85
C LYS A 123 12.47 -17.89 -8.58
N LYS A 124 12.80 -17.73 -9.87
CA LYS A 124 13.43 -18.77 -10.68
C LYS A 124 14.96 -18.80 -10.56
N HIS A 125 15.59 -17.63 -10.31
CA HIS A 125 17.05 -17.47 -10.42
C HIS A 125 17.74 -17.19 -9.08
N MET A 126 17.00 -16.79 -8.05
CA MET A 126 17.57 -16.63 -6.72
C MET A 126 17.89 -18.01 -6.11
N PRO A 127 18.96 -18.09 -5.31
CA PRO A 127 19.22 -19.29 -4.52
C PRO A 127 17.98 -19.64 -3.68
N SER A 128 17.72 -20.95 -3.52
CA SER A 128 16.66 -21.39 -2.62
C SER A 128 16.94 -20.90 -1.20
N GLU A 129 15.90 -20.41 -0.54
CA GLU A 129 16.00 -20.06 0.88
C GLU A 129 16.45 -21.31 1.65
N LYS A 130 17.44 -21.16 2.55
CA LYS A 130 17.77 -22.21 3.49
C LYS A 130 16.55 -22.44 4.38
N ASP A 131 16.08 -23.67 4.40
CA ASP A 131 14.95 -24.06 5.26
C ASP A 131 15.22 -23.64 6.71
N HIS A 132 14.27 -22.90 7.25
CA HIS A 132 14.04 -22.56 8.64
C HIS A 132 15.18 -21.85 9.39
N VAL A 133 14.95 -20.57 9.64
CA VAL A 133 15.52 -19.94 10.83
C VAL A 133 14.90 -20.63 12.05
N GLU A 134 15.62 -21.63 12.59
CA GLU A 134 15.30 -22.19 13.90
C GLU A 134 15.48 -21.06 14.92
N GLY A 135 14.39 -20.67 15.59
CA GLY A 135 14.46 -19.64 16.63
C GLY A 135 13.28 -18.68 16.61
N TYR A 136 13.53 -17.54 17.22
CA TYR A 136 12.58 -16.46 17.35
C TYR A 136 13.00 -15.30 16.46
N ILE A 137 12.07 -14.78 15.67
CA ILE A 137 12.31 -13.63 14.81
C ILE A 137 11.55 -12.44 15.42
N THR A 138 12.27 -11.38 15.72
CA THR A 138 11.67 -10.09 16.10
C THR A 138 11.32 -9.32 14.82
N ILE A 139 10.07 -8.86 14.73
CA ILE A 139 9.56 -8.07 13.62
C ILE A 139 9.19 -6.71 14.17
N GLU A 140 9.84 -5.67 13.66
CA GLU A 140 9.64 -4.28 14.07
C GLU A 140 9.01 -3.46 12.95
N GLY A 141 8.20 -2.47 13.35
CA GLY A 141 7.56 -1.53 12.45
C GLY A 141 6.19 -1.99 11.94
N SER A 142 5.27 -1.04 11.89
CA SER A 142 3.86 -1.28 11.58
C SER A 142 3.65 -2.02 10.26
N SER A 143 4.29 -1.55 9.19
CA SER A 143 4.13 -2.17 7.85
C SER A 143 4.63 -3.60 7.83
N ASN A 144 5.81 -3.87 8.41
CA ASN A 144 6.40 -5.21 8.44
C ASN A 144 5.53 -6.21 9.21
N ILE A 145 4.93 -5.77 10.33
CA ILE A 145 4.03 -6.60 11.12
C ILE A 145 2.75 -6.91 10.32
N LEU A 146 2.12 -5.91 9.71
CA LEU A 146 0.93 -6.11 8.89
C LEU A 146 1.19 -7.05 7.71
N ASP A 147 2.29 -6.86 7.01
CA ASP A 147 2.66 -7.70 5.88
C ASP A 147 2.96 -9.14 6.32
N LYS A 148 3.63 -9.31 7.47
CA LYS A 148 3.84 -10.66 8.02
C LYS A 148 2.54 -11.34 8.38
N ILE A 149 1.58 -10.62 8.99
CA ILE A 149 0.26 -11.17 9.31
C ILE A 149 -0.48 -11.55 8.02
N ARG A 150 -0.56 -10.68 7.01
CA ARG A 150 -1.18 -11.00 5.72
C ARG A 150 -0.57 -12.24 5.08
N ASN A 151 0.77 -12.34 5.11
CA ASN A 151 1.48 -13.51 4.59
C ASN A 151 1.15 -14.78 5.37
N LEU A 152 1.00 -14.71 6.69
CA LEU A 152 0.60 -15.84 7.52
C LEU A 152 -0.84 -16.27 7.21
N LEU A 153 -1.77 -15.33 7.10
CA LEU A 153 -3.16 -15.60 6.74
C LEU A 153 -3.26 -16.22 5.34
N ALA A 154 -2.54 -15.66 4.36
CA ALA A 154 -2.54 -16.17 2.98
C ALA A 154 -1.98 -17.61 2.87
N LYS A 155 -1.00 -17.98 3.70
CA LYS A 155 -0.37 -19.30 3.72
C LYS A 155 -1.10 -20.33 4.58
N ALA A 156 -2.07 -19.91 5.42
CA ALA A 156 -2.78 -20.83 6.32
C ALA A 156 -3.54 -21.88 5.52
N GLU A 157 -3.37 -23.16 5.86
CA GLU A 157 -3.94 -24.31 5.17
C GLU A 157 -5.22 -24.81 5.83
N GLU A 158 -5.26 -24.88 7.17
CA GLU A 158 -6.36 -25.49 7.92
C GLU A 158 -7.09 -24.51 8.83
N ARG A 159 -6.32 -23.69 9.60
CA ARG A 159 -6.90 -22.91 10.69
C ARG A 159 -6.11 -21.65 11.01
N VAL A 160 -6.85 -20.65 11.47
CA VAL A 160 -6.30 -19.39 11.97
C VAL A 160 -6.97 -19.03 13.29
N TYR A 161 -6.16 -18.59 14.24
CA TYR A 161 -6.59 -17.92 15.46
C TYR A 161 -5.98 -16.51 15.42
N ILE A 162 -6.82 -15.49 15.48
CA ILE A 162 -6.40 -14.09 15.52
C ILE A 162 -6.98 -13.40 16.74
N SER A 163 -6.14 -12.66 17.44
CA SER A 163 -6.48 -11.95 18.65
C SER A 163 -5.95 -10.52 18.56
N CYS A 164 -6.83 -9.55 18.45
CA CYS A 164 -6.51 -8.12 18.44
C CYS A 164 -7.78 -7.29 18.67
N THR A 165 -7.62 -5.96 18.84
CA THR A 165 -8.77 -5.06 18.89
C THR A 165 -9.50 -5.03 17.54
N ARG A 166 -10.80 -4.67 17.59
CA ARG A 166 -11.64 -4.56 16.39
C ARG A 166 -11.02 -3.67 15.31
N ASN A 167 -10.43 -2.54 15.70
CA ASN A 167 -9.84 -1.60 14.73
C ASN A 167 -8.72 -2.25 13.91
N TYR A 168 -7.88 -3.06 14.53
CA TYR A 168 -6.80 -3.77 13.82
C TYR A 168 -7.31 -4.99 13.08
N LEU A 169 -8.33 -5.66 13.60
CA LEU A 169 -8.96 -6.78 12.92
C LEU A 169 -9.54 -6.37 11.55
N LEU A 170 -10.11 -5.18 11.46
CA LEU A 170 -10.68 -4.64 10.21
C LEU A 170 -9.64 -4.44 9.10
N LEU A 171 -8.34 -4.39 9.42
CA LEU A 171 -7.26 -4.34 8.43
C LEU A 171 -7.06 -5.67 7.66
N PHE A 172 -7.69 -6.76 8.13
CA PHE A 172 -7.55 -8.12 7.59
C PHE A 172 -8.87 -8.73 7.15
N VAL A 173 -9.90 -7.93 6.91
CA VAL A 173 -11.24 -8.42 6.55
C VAL A 173 -11.20 -9.30 5.31
N ASP A 174 -10.53 -8.84 4.27
CA ASP A 174 -10.48 -9.54 2.98
C ASP A 174 -9.79 -10.91 3.09
N GLU A 175 -8.67 -10.97 3.82
CA GLU A 175 -7.94 -12.20 4.09
C GLU A 175 -8.76 -13.17 4.94
N LEU A 176 -9.40 -12.70 6.01
CA LEU A 176 -10.24 -13.52 6.89
C LEU A 176 -11.46 -14.05 6.16
N GLU A 177 -12.14 -13.23 5.38
CA GLU A 177 -13.27 -13.68 4.56
C GLU A 177 -12.85 -14.69 3.48
N SER A 178 -11.66 -14.51 2.89
CA SER A 178 -11.11 -15.48 1.95
C SER A 178 -10.88 -16.84 2.60
N LEU A 179 -10.34 -16.88 3.81
CA LEU A 179 -10.14 -18.10 4.59
C LEU A 179 -11.47 -18.76 4.92
N ILE A 180 -12.48 -17.98 5.33
CA ILE A 180 -13.82 -18.47 5.65
C ILE A 180 -14.50 -19.06 4.39
N ARG A 181 -14.40 -18.37 3.25
CA ARG A 181 -14.90 -18.89 1.96
C ARG A 181 -14.22 -20.19 1.55
N ALA A 182 -12.93 -20.32 1.85
CA ALA A 182 -12.16 -21.56 1.66
C ALA A 182 -12.46 -22.65 2.71
N LYS A 183 -13.48 -22.46 3.58
CA LYS A 183 -13.91 -23.39 4.64
C LYS A 183 -12.82 -23.71 5.66
N LYS A 184 -11.83 -22.84 5.84
CA LYS A 184 -10.82 -22.96 6.88
C LYS A 184 -11.38 -22.54 8.23
N LYS A 185 -10.89 -23.11 9.31
CA LYS A 185 -11.33 -22.76 10.65
C LYS A 185 -10.76 -21.38 11.04
N VAL A 186 -11.63 -20.39 11.21
CA VAL A 186 -11.25 -19.04 11.67
C VAL A 186 -11.83 -18.81 13.07
N VAL A 187 -10.94 -18.47 14.00
CA VAL A 187 -11.27 -18.10 15.38
C VAL A 187 -10.74 -16.71 15.66
N ILE A 188 -11.63 -15.85 16.09
CA ILE A 188 -11.35 -14.43 16.34
C ILE A 188 -11.59 -14.14 17.81
N VAL A 189 -10.63 -13.46 18.45
CA VAL A 189 -10.79 -12.94 19.82
C VAL A 189 -10.59 -11.43 19.75
N THR A 190 -11.60 -10.65 20.09
CA THR A 190 -11.59 -9.20 19.95
C THR A 190 -12.31 -8.50 21.10
N ASP A 191 -12.14 -7.18 21.21
CA ASP A 191 -12.69 -6.34 22.28
C ASP A 191 -14.12 -5.83 22.01
N GLN A 192 -14.55 -5.85 20.74
CA GLN A 192 -15.86 -5.34 20.32
C GLN A 192 -16.54 -6.33 19.36
N PRO A 193 -17.88 -6.30 19.28
CA PRO A 193 -18.62 -7.17 18.36
C PRO A 193 -18.21 -6.98 16.91
N VAL A 194 -17.96 -8.09 16.23
CA VAL A 194 -17.70 -8.16 14.78
C VAL A 194 -18.56 -9.25 14.18
N ASN A 195 -18.92 -9.10 12.92
CA ASN A 195 -19.74 -10.06 12.22
C ASN A 195 -18.96 -10.72 11.08
N PHE A 196 -18.42 -11.90 11.35
CA PHE A 196 -17.83 -12.77 10.35
C PHE A 196 -18.65 -14.06 10.27
N ARG A 197 -19.47 -14.20 9.24
CA ARG A 197 -20.31 -15.38 9.04
C ARG A 197 -19.44 -16.63 8.94
N ASN A 198 -19.73 -17.65 9.73
CA ASN A 198 -18.99 -18.92 9.82
C ASN A 198 -17.60 -18.84 10.48
N ALA A 199 -17.20 -17.73 11.08
CA ALA A 199 -16.09 -17.70 12.03
C ALA A 199 -16.60 -17.90 13.47
N ARG A 200 -15.72 -18.36 14.35
CA ARG A 200 -16.00 -18.35 15.80
C ARG A 200 -15.43 -17.08 16.40
N VAL A 201 -16.30 -16.23 16.93
CA VAL A 201 -15.91 -14.95 17.53
C VAL A 201 -16.08 -15.04 19.04
N TYR A 202 -15.04 -14.68 19.76
CA TYR A 202 -15.04 -14.58 21.21
C TYR A 202 -14.75 -13.15 21.62
N MET A 203 -15.43 -12.68 22.65
CA MET A 203 -15.19 -11.37 23.24
C MET A 203 -14.15 -11.51 24.36
N GLY A 204 -13.11 -10.72 24.29
CA GLY A 204 -12.06 -10.65 25.30
C GLY A 204 -11.92 -9.21 25.82
N ASN A 205 -11.97 -9.04 27.13
CA ASN A 205 -11.80 -7.74 27.74
C ASN A 205 -10.31 -7.33 27.80
N ASN A 206 -10.04 -6.04 27.67
CA ASN A 206 -8.77 -5.39 28.02
C ASN A 206 -7.53 -5.90 27.27
N ARG A 207 -7.62 -6.01 25.95
CA ARG A 207 -6.49 -6.48 25.13
C ARG A 207 -5.42 -5.43 24.84
N GLY A 208 -5.73 -4.16 25.09
CA GLY A 208 -4.78 -3.07 24.83
C GLY A 208 -4.27 -3.10 23.38
N MET A 209 -2.96 -2.96 23.22
CA MET A 209 -2.26 -3.01 21.93
C MET A 209 -1.77 -4.41 21.54
N GLN A 210 -2.19 -5.45 22.29
CA GLN A 210 -1.72 -6.81 22.02
C GLN A 210 -2.32 -7.35 20.72
N ILE A 211 -1.47 -7.94 19.91
CA ILE A 211 -1.86 -8.70 18.72
C ILE A 211 -1.27 -10.11 18.78
N GLY A 212 -2.05 -11.09 18.38
CA GLY A 212 -1.61 -12.47 18.31
C GLY A 212 -2.24 -13.17 17.11
N VAL A 213 -1.44 -13.93 16.37
CA VAL A 213 -1.89 -14.74 15.25
C VAL A 213 -1.25 -16.11 15.35
N ILE A 214 -2.06 -17.17 15.26
CA ILE A 214 -1.60 -18.55 15.18
C ILE A 214 -2.14 -19.15 13.89
N THR A 215 -1.27 -19.71 13.07
CA THR A 215 -1.67 -20.39 11.83
C THR A 215 -1.32 -21.87 11.88
N ASP A 216 -2.29 -22.72 11.56
CA ASP A 216 -2.20 -24.18 11.45
C ASP A 216 -1.61 -24.89 12.69
N SER A 217 -1.64 -24.22 13.84
CA SER A 217 -0.95 -24.65 15.06
C SER A 217 0.55 -24.93 14.86
N ARG A 218 1.16 -24.27 13.88
CA ARG A 218 2.59 -24.40 13.49
C ARG A 218 3.37 -23.12 13.68
N TYR A 219 2.74 -21.96 13.51
CA TYR A 219 3.39 -20.65 13.61
C TYR A 219 2.62 -19.71 14.51
N VAL A 220 3.35 -18.93 15.28
CA VAL A 220 2.81 -17.89 16.16
C VAL A 220 3.50 -16.57 15.84
N LEU A 221 2.71 -15.51 15.74
CA LEU A 221 3.15 -14.14 15.80
C LEU A 221 2.42 -13.47 16.95
N THR A 222 3.13 -12.84 17.86
CA THR A 222 2.55 -12.16 19.02
C THR A 222 3.38 -10.97 19.43
N GLY A 223 2.74 -9.94 19.96
CA GLY A 223 3.44 -8.72 20.41
C GLY A 223 2.50 -7.54 20.57
N GLU A 224 3.05 -6.34 20.39
CA GLU A 224 2.32 -5.09 20.49
C GLU A 224 2.23 -4.41 19.12
N TYR A 225 1.03 -3.94 18.80
CA TYR A 225 0.74 -3.23 17.57
C TYR A 225 -0.30 -2.13 17.82
N GLY A 226 0.02 -0.88 17.51
CA GLY A 226 -0.90 0.23 17.61
C GLY A 226 -0.23 1.59 17.76
N GLU A 227 -1.04 2.64 17.77
CA GLU A 227 -0.55 3.99 18.02
C GLU A 227 -0.01 4.13 19.44
N GLY A 228 1.20 4.71 19.55
CA GLY A 228 1.89 4.89 20.85
C GLY A 228 2.66 3.68 21.34
N SER A 229 2.67 2.56 20.61
CA SER A 229 3.51 1.39 20.90
C SER A 229 4.77 1.38 20.03
N ILE A 230 5.77 0.58 20.43
CA ILE A 230 7.00 0.37 19.65
C ILE A 230 6.72 -0.46 18.39
N ASN A 231 5.52 -1.05 18.27
CA ASN A 231 5.16 -1.95 17.17
C ASN A 231 6.21 -3.05 16.95
N THR A 232 6.28 -3.96 17.90
CA THR A 232 7.23 -5.07 17.89
C THR A 232 6.49 -6.37 18.14
N CYS A 233 6.72 -7.37 17.28
CA CYS A 233 6.16 -8.71 17.41
C CYS A 233 7.27 -9.76 17.34
N LEU A 234 7.04 -10.86 18.08
CA LEU A 234 7.85 -12.06 18.02
C LEU A 234 7.15 -13.10 17.12
N TYR A 235 7.89 -13.67 16.20
CA TYR A 235 7.42 -14.73 15.31
C TYR A 235 8.27 -15.98 15.49
N SER A 236 7.62 -17.14 15.60
CA SER A 236 8.32 -18.43 15.67
C SER A 236 7.43 -19.58 15.21
N GLY A 237 8.08 -20.62 14.67
CA GLY A 237 7.51 -21.95 14.43
C GLY A 237 7.98 -23.01 15.44
N GLN A 238 8.68 -22.61 16.50
CA GLN A 238 9.12 -23.58 17.52
C GLN A 238 7.94 -24.17 18.29
N LYS A 239 7.94 -25.49 18.43
CA LYS A 239 6.83 -26.24 19.02
C LYS A 239 6.50 -25.80 20.44
N ASN A 240 7.50 -25.58 21.29
CA ASN A 240 7.32 -25.09 22.66
C ASN A 240 6.63 -23.72 22.72
N PHE A 241 6.98 -22.82 21.80
CA PHE A 241 6.38 -21.49 21.70
C PHE A 241 4.93 -21.58 21.20
N VAL A 242 4.70 -22.41 20.19
CA VAL A 242 3.35 -22.63 19.66
C VAL A 242 2.43 -23.24 20.72
N GLU A 243 2.91 -24.20 21.50
CA GLU A 243 2.11 -24.84 22.59
C GLU A 243 1.75 -23.84 23.71
N LEU A 244 2.60 -22.86 23.98
CA LEU A 244 2.34 -21.81 24.99
C LEU A 244 1.15 -20.91 24.62
N TYR A 245 0.90 -20.73 23.32
CA TYR A 245 -0.15 -19.82 22.81
C TYR A 245 -1.41 -20.52 22.30
N LYS A 246 -1.49 -21.83 22.38
CA LYS A 246 -2.69 -22.62 22.06
C LYS A 246 -3.69 -22.60 23.22
#